data_336f83c0f10f123fe7411b4751f53719
#
_entry.id   336f83c0f10f123fe7411b4751f53719
#
_cell.length_a   1.000
_cell.length_b   1.000
_cell.length_c   1.000
_cell.angle_alpha   90.00
_cell.angle_beta   90.00
_cell.angle_gamma   90.00
#
_symmetry.space_group_name_H-M   'P 1'
#
loop_
_entity.id
_entity.type
_entity.pdbx_description
1 polymer ?
#
loop_
_entity_poly.entity_id
_entity_poly.type
_entity_poly.pdbx_seq_one_letter_code
_entity_poly.pdbx_strand_id
1 'polypeptide(L)'
;MRDYDGKTATERVAERRARLVDAGIELFGEHGYAGTSIRAVLRQAGLRDRYFGESFADLDALLAAAYDQLIDEEVSECRAAIAATAGASEGARAMIDSISRGLDGNPGHARIKLREVFSGGPMVAVHRQEGLRKLAQLVADLLPAVDGVDDRSRLLLGVGVVAAADAYLLAWLDGDLDVTREDVVDLVTQLFDSVASGMTVNRPG
;
A
#
# COMPACT_ATOMS: atom_id res chain seq x y z
N MET A 1 44.19 4.15 -15.54
CA MET A 1 43.56 4.76 -14.34
C MET A 1 42.10 4.52 -14.48
N ARG A 2 41.53 3.55 -13.70
CA ARG A 2 40.11 3.19 -13.83
C ARG A 2 39.27 4.31 -13.21
N ASP A 3 38.40 4.90 -13.99
CA ASP A 3 37.36 5.81 -13.54
C ASP A 3 36.48 5.06 -12.51
N TYR A 4 36.64 5.40 -11.26
CA TYR A 4 35.81 4.90 -10.16
C TYR A 4 34.58 5.79 -10.15
N ASP A 5 33.45 5.22 -10.61
CA ASP A 5 32.12 5.80 -10.61
C ASP A 5 31.93 6.68 -9.37
N GLY A 6 31.76 8.02 -9.54
CA GLY A 6 31.91 9.06 -8.52
C GLY A 6 30.90 9.04 -7.35
N LYS A 7 30.31 7.85 -7.04
CA LYS A 7 29.34 7.63 -5.95
C LYS A 7 30.02 7.56 -4.59
N THR A 8 29.49 8.26 -3.62
CA THR A 8 29.89 8.21 -2.21
C THR A 8 29.63 6.81 -1.60
N ALA A 9 30.23 6.53 -0.45
CA ALA A 9 29.97 5.27 0.29
C ALA A 9 28.47 5.15 0.67
N THR A 10 27.85 6.25 1.07
CA THR A 10 26.43 6.31 1.44
C THR A 10 25.52 6.01 0.24
N GLU A 11 25.78 6.59 -0.91
CA GLU A 11 25.01 6.32 -2.13
C GLU A 11 25.11 4.86 -2.56
N ARG A 12 26.28 4.25 -2.44
CA ARG A 12 26.44 2.81 -2.72
C ARG A 12 25.67 1.92 -1.75
N VAL A 13 25.57 2.31 -0.46
CA VAL A 13 24.76 1.56 0.52
C VAL A 13 23.28 1.69 0.16
N ALA A 14 22.80 2.90 -0.14
CA ALA A 14 21.41 3.13 -0.54
C ALA A 14 21.03 2.36 -1.81
N GLU A 15 21.91 2.34 -2.82
CA GLU A 15 21.70 1.58 -4.06
C GLU A 15 21.62 0.06 -3.82
N ARG A 16 22.50 -0.48 -2.96
CA ARG A 16 22.41 -1.90 -2.59
C ARG A 16 21.12 -2.23 -1.84
N ARG A 17 20.71 -1.34 -0.93
CA ARG A 17 19.47 -1.50 -0.20
C ARG A 17 18.26 -1.49 -1.15
N ALA A 18 18.19 -0.56 -2.10
CA ALA A 18 17.14 -0.52 -3.10
C ALA A 18 17.08 -1.81 -3.92
N ARG A 19 18.22 -2.31 -4.41
CA ARG A 19 18.29 -3.59 -5.15
C ARG A 19 17.80 -4.79 -4.32
N LEU A 20 18.02 -4.80 -3.01
CA LEU A 20 17.49 -5.85 -2.12
C LEU A 20 15.97 -5.73 -1.98
N VAL A 21 15.43 -4.51 -1.88
CA VAL A 21 13.98 -4.27 -1.82
C VAL A 21 13.31 -4.69 -3.13
N ASP A 22 13.85 -4.29 -4.28
CA ASP A 22 13.32 -4.66 -5.59
C ASP A 22 13.30 -6.19 -5.76
N ALA A 23 14.41 -6.86 -5.42
CA ALA A 23 14.49 -8.33 -5.42
C ALA A 23 13.51 -8.99 -4.44
N GLY A 24 13.28 -8.35 -3.28
CA GLY A 24 12.27 -8.77 -2.31
C GLY A 24 10.86 -8.67 -2.87
N ILE A 25 10.52 -7.56 -3.51
CA ILE A 25 9.22 -7.35 -4.16
C ILE A 25 8.96 -8.45 -5.20
N GLU A 26 9.92 -8.70 -6.09
CA GLU A 26 9.79 -9.76 -7.11
C GLU A 26 9.56 -11.13 -6.48
N LEU A 27 10.40 -11.54 -5.52
CA LEU A 27 10.35 -12.88 -4.93
C LEU A 27 9.15 -13.08 -4.00
N PHE A 28 8.79 -12.10 -3.17
CA PHE A 28 7.58 -12.17 -2.35
C PHE A 28 6.32 -12.19 -3.21
N GLY A 29 6.30 -11.43 -4.30
CA GLY A 29 5.19 -11.44 -5.26
C GLY A 29 5.04 -12.77 -5.97
N GLU A 30 6.14 -13.43 -6.37
CA GLU A 30 6.11 -14.68 -7.12
C GLU A 30 5.96 -15.91 -6.22
N HIS A 31 6.75 -15.99 -5.15
CA HIS A 31 6.86 -17.20 -4.33
C HIS A 31 6.22 -17.08 -2.95
N GLY A 32 5.79 -15.88 -2.55
CA GLY A 32 5.32 -15.55 -1.21
C GLY A 32 6.45 -15.44 -0.19
N TYR A 33 6.09 -14.97 1.02
CA TYR A 33 7.03 -14.81 2.13
C TYR A 33 7.66 -16.16 2.53
N ALA A 34 6.84 -17.18 2.74
CA ALA A 34 7.31 -18.51 3.15
C ALA A 34 8.18 -19.22 2.09
N GLY A 35 7.99 -18.90 0.80
CA GLY A 35 8.79 -19.44 -0.31
C GLY A 35 10.07 -18.66 -0.60
N THR A 36 10.33 -17.56 0.10
CA THR A 36 11.48 -16.69 -0.13
C THR A 36 12.57 -16.92 0.91
N SER A 37 13.83 -16.86 0.48
CA SER A 37 14.99 -16.96 1.37
C SER A 37 16.00 -15.83 1.12
N ILE A 38 16.77 -15.45 2.15
CA ILE A 38 17.83 -14.43 2.04
C ILE A 38 18.81 -14.75 0.89
N ARG A 39 19.13 -16.02 0.69
CA ARG A 39 19.99 -16.45 -0.42
C ARG A 39 19.35 -16.20 -1.79
N ALA A 40 18.05 -16.42 -1.92
CA ALA A 40 17.33 -16.14 -3.15
C ALA A 40 17.32 -14.63 -3.44
N VAL A 41 17.03 -13.80 -2.42
CA VAL A 41 17.06 -12.33 -2.54
C VAL A 41 18.44 -11.83 -2.96
N LEU A 42 19.53 -12.30 -2.32
CA LEU A 42 20.88 -11.91 -2.67
C LEU A 42 21.29 -12.30 -4.11
N ARG A 43 20.87 -13.50 -4.53
CA ARG A 43 21.11 -13.98 -5.90
C ARG A 43 20.36 -13.10 -6.91
N GLN A 44 19.07 -12.80 -6.67
CA GLN A 44 18.26 -11.94 -7.50
C GLN A 44 18.82 -10.52 -7.58
N ALA A 45 19.21 -9.95 -6.43
CA ALA A 45 19.84 -8.65 -6.34
C ALA A 45 21.27 -8.58 -6.93
N GLY A 46 21.90 -9.74 -7.24
CA GLY A 46 23.30 -9.81 -7.69
C GLY A 46 24.28 -9.30 -6.63
N LEU A 47 24.02 -9.60 -5.34
CA LEU A 47 24.80 -9.13 -4.20
C LEU A 47 25.44 -10.30 -3.43
N ARG A 48 26.54 -10.02 -2.70
CA ARG A 48 27.20 -11.00 -1.82
C ARG A 48 26.53 -11.02 -0.44
N ASP A 49 26.65 -12.13 0.27
CA ASP A 49 25.97 -12.42 1.55
C ASP A 49 26.12 -11.30 2.59
N ARG A 50 27.33 -10.70 2.70
CA ARG A 50 27.58 -9.62 3.67
C ARG A 50 26.67 -8.39 3.51
N TYR A 51 26.16 -8.14 2.29
CA TYR A 51 25.40 -6.93 2.01
C TYR A 51 23.95 -6.98 2.50
N PHE A 52 23.40 -8.18 2.75
CA PHE A 52 22.07 -8.28 3.34
C PHE A 52 22.07 -7.73 4.78
N GLY A 53 22.97 -8.21 5.63
CA GLY A 53 23.09 -7.78 7.03
C GLY A 53 23.52 -6.31 7.22
N GLU A 54 24.06 -5.66 6.17
CA GLU A 54 24.31 -4.20 6.19
C GLU A 54 23.00 -3.39 6.09
N SER A 55 21.91 -3.97 5.53
CA SER A 55 20.66 -3.26 5.20
C SER A 55 19.47 -3.77 5.97
N PHE A 56 19.38 -5.06 6.27
CA PHE A 56 18.26 -5.73 6.89
C PHE A 56 18.70 -6.76 7.92
N ALA A 57 18.00 -6.80 9.06
CA ALA A 57 18.24 -7.78 10.12
C ALA A 57 17.80 -9.20 9.69
N ASP A 58 16.67 -9.28 8.99
CA ASP A 58 16.00 -10.52 8.59
C ASP A 58 15.05 -10.29 7.40
N LEU A 59 14.29 -11.33 7.02
CA LEU A 59 13.29 -11.24 5.96
C LEU A 59 12.08 -10.39 6.35
N ASP A 60 11.74 -10.30 7.63
CA ASP A 60 10.66 -9.42 8.10
C ASP A 60 11.00 -7.96 7.83
N ALA A 61 12.24 -7.54 8.12
CA ALA A 61 12.71 -6.19 7.83
C ALA A 61 12.70 -5.88 6.31
N LEU A 62 13.00 -6.86 5.48
CA LEU A 62 12.92 -6.73 4.04
C LEU A 62 11.46 -6.66 3.56
N LEU A 63 10.56 -7.52 4.09
CA LEU A 63 9.15 -7.50 3.74
C LEU A 63 8.49 -6.17 4.14
N ALA A 64 8.81 -5.66 5.33
CA ALA A 64 8.34 -4.35 5.77
C ALA A 64 8.79 -3.23 4.81
N ALA A 65 10.06 -3.24 4.39
CA ALA A 65 10.58 -2.24 3.45
C ALA A 65 9.97 -2.37 2.05
N ALA A 66 9.72 -3.59 1.57
CA ALA A 66 9.05 -3.85 0.31
C ALA A 66 7.59 -3.35 0.35
N TYR A 67 6.88 -3.63 1.45
CA TYR A 67 5.53 -3.13 1.68
C TYR A 67 5.49 -1.60 1.72
N ASP A 68 6.39 -0.96 2.48
CA ASP A 68 6.45 0.50 2.57
C ASP A 68 6.66 1.16 1.21
N GLN A 69 7.56 0.61 0.38
CA GLN A 69 7.80 1.13 -0.96
C GLN A 69 6.52 1.06 -1.81
N LEU A 70 5.84 -0.09 -1.82
CA LEU A 70 4.59 -0.27 -2.58
C LEU A 70 3.47 0.66 -2.10
N ILE A 71 3.35 0.87 -0.80
CA ILE A 71 2.36 1.79 -0.22
C ILE A 71 2.70 3.25 -0.54
N ASP A 72 3.97 3.65 -0.48
CA ASP A 72 4.37 5.02 -0.79
C ASP A 72 4.13 5.37 -2.27
N GLU A 73 4.39 4.43 -3.18
CA GLU A 73 4.06 4.54 -4.60
C GLU A 73 2.55 4.67 -4.80
N GLU A 74 1.74 3.79 -4.19
CA GLU A 74 0.28 3.83 -4.26
C GLU A 74 -0.31 5.13 -3.70
N VAL A 75 0.17 5.59 -2.55
CA VAL A 75 -0.27 6.88 -1.96
C VAL A 75 0.04 8.04 -2.90
N SER A 76 1.20 8.01 -3.57
CA SER A 76 1.56 9.04 -4.56
C SER A 76 0.62 9.03 -5.77
N GLU A 77 0.31 7.85 -6.30
CA GLU A 77 -0.64 7.68 -7.42
C GLU A 77 -2.05 8.10 -7.04
N CYS A 78 -2.52 7.70 -5.84
CA CYS A 78 -3.82 8.13 -5.31
C CYS A 78 -3.93 9.65 -5.17
N ARG A 79 -2.89 10.30 -4.64
CA ARG A 79 -2.86 11.77 -4.55
C ARG A 79 -2.95 12.45 -5.92
N ALA A 80 -2.23 11.93 -6.91
CA ALA A 80 -2.30 12.43 -8.28
C ALA A 80 -3.71 12.23 -8.88
N ALA A 81 -4.32 11.05 -8.67
CA ALA A 81 -5.67 10.75 -9.13
C ALA A 81 -6.71 11.68 -8.48
N ILE A 82 -6.67 11.88 -7.16
CA ILE A 82 -7.55 12.78 -6.42
C ILE A 82 -7.39 14.23 -6.91
N ALA A 83 -6.15 14.69 -7.10
CA ALA A 83 -5.88 16.06 -7.54
C ALA A 83 -6.40 16.39 -8.95
N ALA A 84 -6.72 15.36 -9.75
CA ALA A 84 -7.30 15.52 -11.08
C ALA A 84 -8.84 15.64 -11.05
N THR A 85 -9.49 15.57 -9.87
CA THR A 85 -10.94 15.64 -9.69
C THR A 85 -11.35 16.94 -9.00
N ALA A 86 -12.65 17.30 -9.12
CA ALA A 86 -13.18 18.51 -8.51
C ALA A 86 -14.00 18.28 -7.22
N GLY A 87 -14.48 17.04 -7.00
CA GLY A 87 -15.37 16.69 -5.90
C GLY A 87 -14.88 15.54 -5.05
N ALA A 88 -15.34 15.46 -3.81
CA ALA A 88 -14.92 14.42 -2.86
C ALA A 88 -15.30 13.01 -3.32
N SER A 89 -16.53 12.81 -3.82
CA SER A 89 -17.00 11.52 -4.36
C SER A 89 -16.19 11.10 -5.60
N GLU A 90 -15.91 12.04 -6.52
CA GLU A 90 -15.06 11.80 -7.68
C GLU A 90 -13.62 11.46 -7.26
N GLY A 91 -13.11 12.13 -6.22
CA GLY A 91 -11.79 11.85 -5.65
C GLY A 91 -11.71 10.45 -5.05
N ALA A 92 -12.71 10.04 -4.28
CA ALA A 92 -12.80 8.69 -3.72
C ALA A 92 -12.89 7.63 -4.83
N ARG A 93 -13.70 7.88 -5.87
CA ARG A 93 -13.78 7.01 -7.05
C ARG A 93 -12.44 6.89 -7.77
N ALA A 94 -11.76 8.01 -8.02
CA ALA A 94 -10.46 8.03 -8.70
C ALA A 94 -9.38 7.30 -7.89
N MET A 95 -9.41 7.41 -6.57
CA MET A 95 -8.51 6.70 -5.67
C MET A 95 -8.68 5.19 -5.80
N ILE A 96 -9.89 4.65 -5.62
CA ILE A 96 -10.11 3.19 -5.69
C ILE A 96 -9.89 2.65 -7.10
N ASP A 97 -10.21 3.42 -8.15
CA ASP A 97 -9.95 3.04 -9.54
C ASP A 97 -8.43 2.98 -9.82
N SER A 98 -7.63 3.90 -9.27
CA SER A 98 -6.15 3.85 -9.35
C SER A 98 -5.59 2.61 -8.66
N ILE A 99 -6.02 2.34 -7.41
CA ILE A 99 -5.59 1.17 -6.63
C ILE A 99 -5.93 -0.12 -7.37
N SER A 100 -7.20 -0.28 -7.79
CA SER A 100 -7.66 -1.51 -8.44
C SER A 100 -6.94 -1.77 -9.77
N ARG A 101 -6.65 -0.73 -10.56
CA ARG A 101 -5.84 -0.86 -11.79
C ARG A 101 -4.40 -1.27 -11.51
N GLY A 102 -3.78 -0.69 -10.48
CA GLY A 102 -2.42 -1.04 -10.07
C GLY A 102 -2.30 -2.49 -9.65
N LEU A 103 -3.29 -3.01 -8.89
CA LEU A 103 -3.35 -4.41 -8.46
C LEU A 103 -3.60 -5.38 -9.61
N ASP A 104 -4.49 -5.02 -10.56
CA ASP A 104 -4.76 -5.82 -11.77
C ASP A 104 -3.51 -5.91 -12.66
N GLY A 105 -2.84 -4.79 -12.85
CA GLY A 105 -1.61 -4.71 -13.65
C GLY A 105 -0.39 -5.41 -13.02
N ASN A 106 -0.40 -5.63 -11.71
CA ASN A 106 0.71 -6.24 -10.99
C ASN A 106 0.26 -7.19 -9.87
N PRO A 107 -0.10 -8.45 -10.21
CA PRO A 107 -0.58 -9.43 -9.22
C PRO A 107 0.42 -9.71 -8.09
N GLY A 108 1.74 -9.58 -8.35
CA GLY A 108 2.78 -9.72 -7.32
C GLY A 108 2.68 -8.64 -6.25
N HIS A 109 2.44 -7.40 -6.63
CA HIS A 109 2.20 -6.29 -5.69
C HIS A 109 0.91 -6.50 -4.89
N ALA A 110 -0.17 -6.93 -5.55
CA ALA A 110 -1.42 -7.27 -4.89
C ALA A 110 -1.21 -8.35 -3.82
N ARG A 111 -0.48 -9.41 -4.15
CA ARG A 111 -0.14 -10.47 -3.21
C ARG A 111 0.61 -9.95 -1.98
N ILE A 112 1.65 -9.14 -2.16
CA ILE A 112 2.43 -8.59 -1.04
C ILE A 112 1.52 -7.74 -0.15
N LYS A 113 0.80 -6.79 -0.73
CA LYS A 113 0.01 -5.79 0.01
C LYS A 113 -1.18 -6.37 0.74
N LEU A 114 -1.87 -7.34 0.13
CA LEU A 114 -3.13 -7.86 0.65
C LEU A 114 -2.99 -9.22 1.36
N ARG A 115 -1.85 -9.91 1.25
CA ARG A 115 -1.68 -11.26 1.82
C ARG A 115 -0.35 -11.44 2.56
N GLU A 116 0.79 -11.26 1.87
CA GLU A 116 2.08 -11.63 2.45
C GLU A 116 2.47 -10.75 3.63
N VAL A 117 2.01 -9.49 3.66
CA VAL A 117 2.18 -8.58 4.80
C VAL A 117 1.59 -9.11 6.12
N PHE A 118 0.66 -10.07 6.06
CA PHE A 118 0.09 -10.74 7.24
C PHE A 118 0.92 -11.95 7.69
N SER A 119 1.86 -12.42 6.87
CA SER A 119 2.73 -13.55 7.18
C SER A 119 3.97 -13.16 7.98
N GLY A 120 4.31 -11.86 8.02
CA GLY A 120 5.44 -11.33 8.80
C GLY A 120 5.13 -11.15 10.28
N GLY A 121 6.20 -10.98 11.08
CA GLY A 121 6.12 -10.79 12.52
C GLY A 121 5.61 -9.41 12.97
N PRO A 122 5.74 -9.10 14.28
CA PRO A 122 5.18 -7.88 14.88
C PRO A 122 5.68 -6.58 14.22
N MET A 123 6.92 -6.54 13.74
CA MET A 123 7.47 -5.39 13.03
C MET A 123 6.71 -5.11 11.73
N VAL A 124 6.46 -6.15 10.93
CA VAL A 124 5.68 -6.01 9.67
C VAL A 124 4.26 -5.53 9.97
N ALA A 125 3.65 -6.00 11.07
CA ALA A 125 2.33 -5.54 11.49
C ALA A 125 2.30 -4.03 11.80
N VAL A 126 3.37 -3.46 12.37
CA VAL A 126 3.49 -2.00 12.60
C VAL A 126 3.52 -1.24 11.27
N HIS A 127 4.33 -1.68 10.31
CA HIS A 127 4.42 -1.06 8.98
C HIS A 127 3.07 -1.16 8.23
N ARG A 128 2.39 -2.30 8.33
CA ARG A 128 1.03 -2.47 7.76
C ARG A 128 0.03 -1.48 8.37
N GLN A 129 0.05 -1.27 9.69
CA GLN A 129 -0.82 -0.29 10.32
C GLN A 129 -0.52 1.14 9.85
N GLU A 130 0.75 1.47 9.67
CA GLU A 130 1.13 2.79 9.16
C GLU A 130 0.71 2.97 7.69
N GLY A 131 0.85 1.94 6.85
CA GLY A 131 0.35 1.94 5.47
C GLY A 131 -1.16 2.17 5.41
N LEU A 132 -1.94 1.42 6.22
CA LEU A 132 -3.38 1.63 6.36
C LEU A 132 -3.69 3.08 6.77
N ARG A 133 -2.93 3.63 7.72
CA ARG A 133 -3.13 5.00 8.18
C ARG A 133 -2.87 6.04 7.08
N LYS A 134 -1.84 5.84 6.24
CA LYS A 134 -1.54 6.73 5.10
C LYS A 134 -2.69 6.78 4.10
N LEU A 135 -3.25 5.62 3.72
CA LEU A 135 -4.40 5.55 2.80
C LEU A 135 -5.67 6.10 3.46
N ALA A 136 -5.94 5.76 4.73
CA ALA A 136 -7.07 6.27 5.48
C ALA A 136 -7.05 7.80 5.63
N GLN A 137 -5.87 8.41 5.71
CA GLN A 137 -5.73 9.87 5.75
C GLN A 137 -6.19 10.51 4.43
N LEU A 138 -5.91 9.91 3.27
CA LEU A 138 -6.42 10.41 1.99
C LEU A 138 -7.94 10.40 1.95
N VAL A 139 -8.57 9.33 2.46
CA VAL A 139 -10.04 9.24 2.58
C VAL A 139 -10.56 10.29 3.56
N ALA A 140 -9.92 10.45 4.73
CA ALA A 140 -10.30 11.43 5.75
C ALA A 140 -10.22 12.88 5.23
N ASP A 141 -9.24 13.18 4.38
CA ASP A 141 -9.07 14.51 3.77
C ASP A 141 -10.19 14.82 2.75
N LEU A 142 -10.78 13.79 2.14
CA LEU A 142 -11.95 13.93 1.26
C LEU A 142 -13.29 14.06 2.01
N LEU A 143 -13.37 13.56 3.26
CA LEU A 143 -14.60 13.63 4.04
C LEU A 143 -14.92 15.09 4.44
N PRO A 144 -16.21 15.46 4.48
CA PRO A 144 -16.62 16.82 4.81
C PRO A 144 -16.16 17.21 6.23
N ALA A 145 -15.75 18.47 6.37
CA ALA A 145 -15.56 19.07 7.69
C ALA A 145 -16.94 19.38 8.29
N VAL A 146 -17.30 18.72 9.40
CA VAL A 146 -18.60 18.86 10.08
C VAL A 146 -18.33 19.22 11.55
N ASP A 147 -19.08 20.19 12.07
CA ASP A 147 -18.98 20.59 13.48
C ASP A 147 -19.26 19.40 14.39
N GLY A 148 -18.37 19.19 15.39
CA GLY A 148 -18.47 18.09 16.33
C GLY A 148 -17.80 16.78 15.86
N VAL A 149 -17.25 16.73 14.67
CA VAL A 149 -16.45 15.59 14.16
C VAL A 149 -14.98 16.03 14.07
N ASP A 150 -14.17 15.54 14.99
CA ASP A 150 -12.74 15.83 15.02
C ASP A 150 -11.93 15.05 13.97
N ASP A 151 -10.68 15.42 13.77
CA ASP A 151 -9.77 14.78 12.80
C ASP A 151 -9.55 13.30 13.10
N ARG A 152 -9.54 12.92 14.39
CA ARG A 152 -9.42 11.53 14.81
C ARG A 152 -10.63 10.71 14.34
N SER A 153 -11.83 11.23 14.50
CA SER A 153 -13.08 10.57 14.05
C SER A 153 -13.10 10.43 12.53
N ARG A 154 -12.71 11.46 11.78
CA ARG A 154 -12.58 11.39 10.31
C ARG A 154 -11.56 10.33 9.89
N LEU A 155 -10.41 10.26 10.56
CA LEU A 155 -9.41 9.23 10.28
C LEU A 155 -9.94 7.81 10.54
N LEU A 156 -10.69 7.60 11.64
CA LEU A 156 -11.29 6.30 11.95
C LEU A 156 -12.34 5.88 10.91
N LEU A 157 -13.14 6.83 10.40
CA LEU A 157 -14.04 6.58 9.27
C LEU A 157 -13.26 6.21 8.01
N GLY A 158 -12.16 6.91 7.72
CA GLY A 158 -11.24 6.57 6.63
C GLY A 158 -10.67 5.16 6.75
N VAL A 159 -10.26 4.74 7.95
CA VAL A 159 -9.81 3.35 8.24
C VAL A 159 -10.91 2.35 7.89
N GLY A 160 -12.16 2.63 8.26
CA GLY A 160 -13.30 1.75 7.93
C GLY A 160 -13.52 1.62 6.43
N VAL A 161 -13.45 2.71 5.68
CA VAL A 161 -13.59 2.70 4.21
C VAL A 161 -12.45 1.92 3.54
N VAL A 162 -11.18 2.15 3.95
CA VAL A 162 -10.03 1.42 3.40
C VAL A 162 -10.09 -0.06 3.73
N ALA A 163 -10.47 -0.43 4.96
CA ALA A 163 -10.61 -1.84 5.34
C ALA A 163 -11.70 -2.57 4.53
N ALA A 164 -12.81 -1.90 4.25
CA ALA A 164 -13.85 -2.44 3.38
C ALA A 164 -13.37 -2.55 1.92
N ALA A 165 -12.63 -1.55 1.42
CA ALA A 165 -12.03 -1.60 0.08
C ALA A 165 -11.07 -2.78 -0.06
N ASP A 166 -10.19 -3.03 0.92
CA ASP A 166 -9.28 -4.19 0.93
C ASP A 166 -10.04 -5.52 0.86
N ALA A 167 -11.18 -5.64 1.59
CA ALA A 167 -12.01 -6.83 1.55
C ALA A 167 -12.65 -7.06 0.17
N TYR A 168 -13.16 -5.99 -0.49
CA TYR A 168 -13.71 -6.09 -1.85
C TYR A 168 -12.64 -6.38 -2.89
N LEU A 169 -11.46 -5.73 -2.78
CA LEU A 169 -10.32 -5.99 -3.66
C LEU A 169 -9.85 -7.44 -3.57
N LEU A 170 -9.76 -8.00 -2.36
CA LEU A 170 -9.43 -9.41 -2.16
C LEU A 170 -10.48 -10.32 -2.79
N ALA A 171 -11.77 -10.10 -2.52
CA ALA A 171 -12.85 -10.91 -3.07
C ALA A 171 -12.87 -10.90 -4.61
N TRP A 172 -12.60 -9.73 -5.22
CA TRP A 172 -12.47 -9.62 -6.67
C TRP A 172 -11.25 -10.38 -7.21
N LEU A 173 -10.07 -10.17 -6.61
CA LEU A 173 -8.81 -10.82 -7.07
C LEU A 173 -8.83 -12.33 -6.89
N ASP A 174 -9.55 -12.83 -5.87
CA ASP A 174 -9.68 -14.26 -5.59
C ASP A 174 -10.77 -14.94 -6.45
N GLY A 175 -11.66 -14.14 -7.04
CA GLY A 175 -12.84 -14.66 -7.73
C GLY A 175 -13.85 -15.32 -6.79
N ASP A 176 -13.77 -15.03 -5.47
CA ASP A 176 -14.66 -15.64 -4.46
C ASP A 176 -16.10 -15.11 -4.55
N LEU A 177 -16.25 -13.89 -4.98
CA LEU A 177 -17.54 -13.26 -5.28
C LEU A 177 -17.57 -12.96 -6.78
N ASP A 178 -18.76 -13.13 -7.39
CA ASP A 178 -18.98 -12.78 -8.79
C ASP A 178 -19.05 -11.24 -8.94
N VAL A 179 -17.91 -10.58 -8.66
CA VAL A 179 -17.75 -9.12 -8.74
C VAL A 179 -16.67 -8.76 -9.74
N THR A 180 -16.94 -7.74 -10.52
CA THR A 180 -15.99 -7.15 -11.46
C THR A 180 -15.16 -6.06 -10.78
N ARG A 181 -14.07 -5.61 -11.40
CA ARG A 181 -13.31 -4.44 -10.95
C ARG A 181 -14.19 -3.19 -10.85
N GLU A 182 -15.09 -3.01 -11.81
CA GLU A 182 -16.02 -1.88 -11.84
C GLU A 182 -17.00 -1.93 -10.65
N ASP A 183 -17.51 -3.12 -10.32
CA ASP A 183 -18.37 -3.29 -9.14
C ASP A 183 -17.63 -2.89 -7.85
N VAL A 184 -16.34 -3.24 -7.71
CA VAL A 184 -15.53 -2.83 -6.55
C VAL A 184 -15.42 -1.31 -6.50
N VAL A 185 -15.13 -0.66 -7.62
CA VAL A 185 -15.03 0.81 -7.71
C VAL A 185 -16.36 1.47 -7.31
N ASP A 186 -17.48 0.96 -7.81
CA ASP A 186 -18.81 1.49 -7.51
C ASP A 186 -19.20 1.30 -6.05
N LEU A 187 -19.00 0.08 -5.50
CA LEU A 187 -19.33 -0.25 -4.12
C LEU A 187 -18.53 0.58 -3.10
N VAL A 188 -17.22 0.73 -3.32
CA VAL A 188 -16.37 1.52 -2.42
C VAL A 188 -16.71 3.01 -2.51
N THR A 189 -17.02 3.52 -3.72
CA THR A 189 -17.47 4.90 -3.90
C THR A 189 -18.80 5.13 -3.18
N GLN A 190 -19.76 4.22 -3.34
CA GLN A 190 -21.05 4.29 -2.65
C GLN A 190 -20.92 4.24 -1.13
N LEU A 191 -19.99 3.41 -0.62
CA LEU A 191 -19.68 3.36 0.81
C LEU A 191 -19.14 4.70 1.31
N PHE A 192 -18.18 5.30 0.59
CA PHE A 192 -17.63 6.62 0.90
C PHE A 192 -18.76 7.67 0.94
N ASP A 193 -19.62 7.72 -0.08
CA ASP A 193 -20.73 8.68 -0.16
C ASP A 193 -21.72 8.49 0.99
N SER A 194 -21.99 7.25 1.39
CA SER A 194 -22.86 6.94 2.53
C SER A 194 -22.28 7.43 3.84
N VAL A 195 -20.96 7.26 4.05
CA VAL A 195 -20.24 7.78 5.22
C VAL A 195 -20.27 9.30 5.22
N ALA A 196 -19.94 9.96 4.11
CA ALA A 196 -19.91 11.40 3.98
C ALA A 196 -21.32 12.04 4.24
N SER A 197 -22.36 11.44 3.68
CA SER A 197 -23.75 11.87 3.89
C SER A 197 -24.21 11.68 5.33
N GLY A 198 -23.86 10.54 5.96
CA GLY A 198 -24.18 10.26 7.36
C GLY A 198 -23.58 11.27 8.34
N MET A 199 -22.39 11.81 8.01
CA MET A 199 -21.75 12.86 8.81
C MET A 199 -22.53 14.18 8.77
N THR A 200 -23.19 14.50 7.66
CA THR A 200 -23.92 15.76 7.48
C THR A 200 -25.34 15.72 8.05
N VAL A 201 -25.98 14.54 8.10
CA VAL A 201 -27.35 14.35 8.59
C VAL A 201 -27.42 14.29 10.11
N ASN A 202 -26.40 13.82 10.80
CA ASN A 202 -26.40 13.64 12.26
C ASN A 202 -26.10 14.95 13.03
N ARG A 203 -26.75 16.08 12.64
CA ARG A 203 -26.71 17.33 13.41
C ARG A 203 -27.60 17.16 14.64
N PRO A 204 -27.08 17.19 15.88
CA PRO A 204 -27.90 17.44 17.04
C PRO A 204 -28.43 18.87 16.92
N GLY A 205 -29.73 19.00 16.85
CA GLY A 205 -30.45 20.28 16.91
C GLY A 205 -30.30 20.97 18.25
#